data_f12d002a7445603921b9732979890925
#
_entry.id   f12d002a7445603921b9732979890925
#
_cell.length_a   1.000
_cell.length_b   1.000
_cell.length_c   1.000
_cell.angle_alpha   90.00
_cell.angle_beta   90.00
_cell.angle_gamma   90.00
#
_symmetry.space_group_name_H-M   'P 1'
#
loop_
_entity.id
_entity.type
_entity.pdbx_description
1 polymer ?
#
loop_
_entity_poly.entity_id
_entity_poly.type
_entity_poly.pdbx_seq_one_letter_code
_entity_poly.pdbx_strand_id
1 'polypeptide(L)'
;MESTADRGSGCLFPALQGRVRTKTVKKASRQIIEKYYNRLTLDFHVNKRVCDDVAIVQSKRVRNKIAGFTTHLMKRIQRGPVRGISLKLQEEERERRMDFVPDQSAISVDNIEVDKDTMDMLRSIQMAGLPGVSLKTGFSRPGAK
;
A
#
# COMPACT_ATOMS: atom_id res chain seq x y z
N MET A 1 1.48 -5.95 -58.84
CA MET A 1 0.44 -5.46 -57.92
C MET A 1 1.08 -5.38 -56.55
N GLU A 2 1.54 -4.18 -56.24
CA GLU A 2 2.29 -3.84 -55.05
C GLU A 2 1.33 -3.62 -53.89
N SER A 3 1.51 -4.34 -52.79
CA SER A 3 0.86 -4.01 -51.53
C SER A 3 1.81 -3.18 -50.66
N THR A 4 1.50 -1.90 -50.56
CA THR A 4 2.18 -0.92 -49.74
C THR A 4 1.97 -1.25 -48.28
N ALA A 5 3.06 -1.66 -47.61
CA ALA A 5 3.12 -1.80 -46.17
C ALA A 5 3.01 -0.41 -45.51
N ASP A 6 1.92 -0.15 -44.84
CA ASP A 6 1.71 0.98 -43.94
C ASP A 6 2.70 0.89 -42.77
N ARG A 7 3.75 1.70 -42.85
CA ARG A 7 4.67 1.93 -41.72
C ARG A 7 3.99 2.89 -40.78
N GLY A 8 3.27 2.35 -39.81
CA GLY A 8 2.79 3.10 -38.67
C GLY A 8 3.94 3.85 -38.00
N SER A 9 4.00 5.17 -38.28
CA SER A 9 4.86 6.10 -37.58
C SER A 9 4.40 6.19 -36.12
N GLY A 10 4.93 5.28 -35.28
CA GLY A 10 4.85 5.42 -33.84
C GLY A 10 5.50 6.73 -33.43
N CYS A 11 4.69 7.74 -33.14
CA CYS A 11 5.15 8.94 -32.48
C CYS A 11 5.77 8.55 -31.15
N LEU A 12 7.08 8.33 -31.17
CA LEU A 12 7.91 8.33 -29.98
C LEU A 12 7.83 9.76 -29.40
N PHE A 13 6.83 10.01 -28.56
CA PHE A 13 6.86 11.15 -27.70
C PHE A 13 8.12 10.98 -26.83
N PRO A 14 9.12 11.87 -26.93
CA PRO A 14 10.24 11.82 -26.03
C PRO A 14 9.64 11.93 -24.63
N ALA A 15 9.88 10.91 -23.81
CA ALA A 15 9.51 10.95 -22.41
C ALA A 15 10.01 12.29 -21.88
N LEU A 16 9.10 13.22 -21.65
CA LEU A 16 9.38 14.53 -21.07
C LEU A 16 10.08 14.24 -19.75
N GLN A 17 11.40 14.25 -19.74
CA GLN A 17 12.21 14.16 -18.53
C GLN A 17 11.84 15.38 -17.69
N GLY A 18 10.78 15.22 -16.89
CA GLY A 18 10.32 16.25 -16.00
C GLY A 18 11.47 16.62 -15.07
N ARG A 19 11.82 17.92 -15.04
CA ARG A 19 12.86 18.42 -14.15
C ARG A 19 12.57 17.96 -12.73
N VAL A 20 13.55 17.31 -12.09
CA VAL A 20 13.47 16.92 -10.68
C VAL A 20 13.18 18.14 -9.83
N ARG A 21 12.14 18.09 -8.98
CA ARG A 21 11.80 19.18 -8.08
C ARG A 21 12.81 19.25 -6.95
N THR A 22 13.12 20.47 -6.51
CA THR A 22 14.05 20.73 -5.40
C THR A 22 13.51 20.13 -4.08
N LYS A 23 14.41 19.86 -3.15
CA LYS A 23 14.08 19.34 -1.81
C LYS A 23 13.05 20.23 -1.08
N THR A 24 13.19 21.55 -1.19
CA THR A 24 12.27 22.52 -0.59
C THR A 24 10.84 22.35 -1.12
N VAL A 25 10.68 22.26 -2.45
CA VAL A 25 9.35 22.06 -3.06
C VAL A 25 8.75 20.73 -2.62
N LYS A 26 9.53 19.65 -2.62
CA LYS A 26 9.07 18.33 -2.19
C LYS A 26 8.63 18.30 -0.73
N LYS A 27 9.41 18.92 0.16
CA LYS A 27 9.10 18.98 1.61
C LYS A 27 7.83 19.80 1.87
N ALA A 28 7.74 21.00 1.30
CA ALA A 28 6.57 21.86 1.45
C ALA A 28 5.28 21.18 0.96
N SER A 29 5.32 20.52 -0.22
CA SER A 29 4.16 19.84 -0.77
C SER A 29 3.69 18.68 0.11
N ARG A 30 4.59 17.90 0.70
CA ARG A 30 4.23 16.83 1.64
C ARG A 30 3.55 17.38 2.88
N GLN A 31 4.10 18.41 3.49
CA GLN A 31 3.53 19.04 4.68
C GLN A 31 2.13 19.64 4.42
N ILE A 32 1.91 20.21 3.23
CA ILE A 32 0.60 20.73 2.84
C ILE A 32 -0.41 19.57 2.71
N ILE A 33 -0.02 18.45 2.10
CA ILE A 33 -0.91 17.30 1.96
C ILE A 33 -1.25 16.70 3.32
N GLU A 34 -0.29 16.51 4.20
CA GLU A 34 -0.52 15.95 5.55
C GLU A 34 -1.50 16.78 6.36
N LYS A 35 -1.40 18.11 6.27
CA LYS A 35 -2.25 19.01 7.07
C LYS A 35 -3.61 19.33 6.44
N TYR A 36 -3.66 19.43 5.12
CA TYR A 36 -4.82 19.97 4.39
C TYR A 36 -5.38 18.99 3.34
N TYR A 37 -5.21 17.70 3.55
CA TYR A 37 -5.65 16.67 2.60
C TYR A 37 -7.11 16.84 2.15
N ASN A 38 -8.01 17.14 3.08
CA ASN A 38 -9.45 17.29 2.81
C ASN A 38 -9.81 18.51 1.91
N ARG A 39 -8.93 19.52 1.83
CA ARG A 39 -9.13 20.71 0.99
C ARG A 39 -8.51 20.58 -0.40
N LEU A 40 -7.64 19.60 -0.58
CA LEU A 40 -6.92 19.39 -1.82
C LEU A 40 -7.70 18.50 -2.79
N THR A 41 -7.53 18.79 -4.07
CA THR A 41 -8.18 18.06 -5.17
C THR A 41 -7.14 17.54 -6.17
N LEU A 42 -7.61 16.87 -7.22
CA LEU A 42 -6.76 16.44 -8.34
C LEU A 42 -6.52 17.53 -9.39
N ASP A 43 -7.13 18.70 -9.19
CA ASP A 43 -6.97 19.84 -10.09
C ASP A 43 -5.87 20.80 -9.64
N PHE A 44 -5.07 21.24 -10.60
CA PHE A 44 -3.97 22.16 -10.34
C PHE A 44 -4.45 23.55 -9.91
N HIS A 45 -5.52 24.06 -10.54
CA HIS A 45 -6.00 25.43 -10.27
C HIS A 45 -6.59 25.58 -8.88
N VAL A 46 -7.33 24.57 -8.42
CA VAL A 46 -7.86 24.52 -7.06
C VAL A 46 -6.71 24.42 -6.06
N ASN A 47 -5.79 23.48 -6.26
CA ASN A 47 -4.65 23.31 -5.37
C ASN A 47 -3.74 24.54 -5.31
N LYS A 48 -3.61 25.29 -6.41
CA LYS A 48 -2.89 26.55 -6.41
C LYS A 48 -3.53 27.58 -5.47
N ARG A 49 -4.87 27.72 -5.48
CA ARG A 49 -5.59 28.60 -4.57
C ARG A 49 -5.43 28.15 -3.12
N VAL A 50 -5.58 26.86 -2.87
CA VAL A 50 -5.35 26.31 -1.52
C VAL A 50 -3.92 26.59 -1.03
N CYS A 51 -2.92 26.47 -1.88
CA CYS A 51 -1.53 26.81 -1.52
C CYS A 51 -1.36 28.31 -1.20
N ASP A 52 -2.09 29.19 -1.89
CA ASP A 52 -2.07 30.63 -1.62
C ASP A 52 -2.72 30.96 -0.26
N ASP A 53 -3.81 30.28 0.11
CA ASP A 53 -4.53 30.47 1.36
C ASP A 53 -3.74 29.97 2.57
N VAL A 54 -2.99 28.87 2.40
CA VAL A 54 -2.35 28.14 3.50
C VAL A 54 -0.92 28.58 3.77
N ALA A 55 -0.20 29.05 2.75
CA ALA A 55 1.22 29.34 2.85
C ALA A 55 1.60 30.66 2.16
N ILE A 56 2.33 31.50 2.89
CA ILE A 56 2.89 32.72 2.33
C ILE A 56 4.14 32.36 1.53
N VAL A 57 4.04 32.36 0.20
CA VAL A 57 5.16 32.11 -0.71
C VAL A 57 5.38 33.34 -1.57
N GLN A 58 6.50 34.05 -1.34
CA GLN A 58 6.81 35.28 -2.06
C GLN A 58 6.97 35.10 -3.57
N SER A 59 7.52 33.96 -3.99
CA SER A 59 7.78 33.69 -5.40
C SER A 59 6.64 32.93 -6.07
N LYS A 60 5.96 33.58 -7.04
CA LYS A 60 4.93 32.96 -7.89
C LYS A 60 5.41 31.67 -8.56
N ARG A 61 6.67 31.64 -9.00
CA ARG A 61 7.27 30.47 -9.65
C ARG A 61 7.38 29.27 -8.69
N VAL A 62 7.82 29.51 -7.45
CA VAL A 62 7.95 28.46 -6.42
C VAL A 62 6.57 27.95 -6.02
N ARG A 63 5.60 28.83 -5.80
CA ARG A 63 4.21 28.49 -5.48
C ARG A 63 3.60 27.58 -6.55
N ASN A 64 3.75 27.91 -7.83
CA ASN A 64 3.28 27.07 -8.92
C ASN A 64 3.96 25.69 -8.95
N LYS A 65 5.25 25.62 -8.62
CA LYS A 65 5.98 24.33 -8.51
C LYS A 65 5.48 23.50 -7.34
N ILE A 66 5.16 24.12 -6.21
CA ILE A 66 4.59 23.44 -5.03
C ILE A 66 3.20 22.91 -5.39
N ALA A 67 2.31 23.73 -5.93
CA ALA A 67 0.97 23.31 -6.33
C ALA A 67 0.99 22.18 -7.36
N GLY A 68 1.87 22.25 -8.36
CA GLY A 68 2.03 21.19 -9.35
C GLY A 68 2.53 19.89 -8.76
N PHE A 69 3.46 19.95 -7.79
CA PHE A 69 3.94 18.74 -7.12
C PHE A 69 2.91 18.17 -6.14
N THR A 70 2.16 19.03 -5.45
CA THR A 70 1.01 18.62 -4.61
C THR A 70 -0.03 17.87 -5.43
N THR A 71 -0.44 18.41 -6.58
CA THR A 71 -1.38 17.72 -7.49
C THR A 71 -0.85 16.37 -7.98
N HIS A 72 0.43 16.29 -8.29
CA HIS A 72 1.06 15.04 -8.68
C HIS A 72 1.06 14.01 -7.54
N LEU A 73 1.33 14.43 -6.30
CA LEU A 73 1.26 13.56 -5.14
C LEU A 73 -0.17 13.10 -4.83
N MET A 74 -1.17 13.98 -4.95
CA MET A 74 -2.59 13.63 -4.79
C MET A 74 -3.02 12.54 -5.76
N LYS A 75 -2.62 12.63 -7.02
CA LYS A 75 -2.86 11.57 -8.03
C LYS A 75 -2.19 10.24 -7.67
N ARG A 76 -1.02 10.29 -7.05
CA ARG A 76 -0.32 9.08 -6.56
C ARG A 76 -1.00 8.46 -5.35
N ILE A 77 -1.45 9.28 -4.40
CA ILE A 77 -2.15 8.83 -3.19
C ILE A 77 -3.47 8.15 -3.55
N GLN A 78 -4.17 8.63 -4.57
CA GLN A 78 -5.38 7.99 -5.08
C GLN A 78 -5.14 6.54 -5.57
N ARG A 79 -3.96 6.24 -6.10
CA ARG A 79 -3.58 4.90 -6.56
C ARG A 79 -3.14 3.98 -5.44
N GLY A 80 -2.68 4.54 -4.33
CA GLY A 80 -2.18 3.79 -3.18
C GLY A 80 -1.34 4.65 -2.24
N PRO A 81 -0.94 4.13 -1.09
CA PRO A 81 -0.16 4.85 -0.10
C PRO A 81 1.20 5.27 -0.67
N VAL A 82 1.61 6.50 -0.37
CA VAL A 82 2.88 7.08 -0.81
C VAL A 82 3.85 7.12 0.36
N ARG A 83 5.06 6.60 0.16
CA ARG A 83 6.11 6.63 1.18
C ARG A 83 6.46 8.06 1.59
N GLY A 84 6.46 8.31 2.90
CA GLY A 84 6.82 9.60 3.49
C GLY A 84 5.69 10.62 3.51
N ILE A 85 4.45 10.21 3.33
CA ILE A 85 3.25 10.99 3.58
C ILE A 85 2.38 10.17 4.52
N SER A 86 2.14 10.71 5.71
CA SER A 86 1.26 10.11 6.71
C SER A 86 -0.08 10.84 6.68
N LEU A 87 -1.14 10.10 6.37
CA LEU A 87 -2.50 10.60 6.42
C LEU A 87 -3.20 9.99 7.63
N LYS A 88 -3.83 10.81 8.44
CA LYS A 88 -4.53 10.39 9.66
C LYS A 88 -5.50 9.23 9.41
N LEU A 89 -6.29 9.31 8.34
CA LEU A 89 -7.19 8.23 7.94
C LEU A 89 -6.51 6.89 7.67
N GLN A 90 -5.33 6.91 7.05
CA GLN A 90 -4.57 5.69 6.76
C GLN A 90 -3.96 5.10 8.02
N GLU A 91 -3.54 5.93 8.97
CA GLU A 91 -3.03 5.48 10.27
C GLU A 91 -4.13 4.85 11.11
N GLU A 92 -5.29 5.49 11.21
CA GLU A 92 -6.45 4.96 11.92
C GLU A 92 -6.91 3.61 11.33
N GLU A 93 -6.92 3.45 10.01
CA GLU A 93 -7.26 2.19 9.37
C GLU A 93 -6.21 1.10 9.66
N ARG A 94 -4.93 1.48 9.66
CA ARG A 94 -3.84 0.55 9.99
C ARG A 94 -3.93 0.08 11.44
N GLU A 95 -4.15 0.98 12.39
CA GLU A 95 -4.34 0.67 13.81
C GLU A 95 -5.54 -0.27 14.00
N ARG A 96 -6.67 0.02 13.35
CA ARG A 96 -7.85 -0.85 13.41
C ARG A 96 -7.57 -2.27 12.92
N ARG A 97 -6.73 -2.44 11.89
CA ARG A 97 -6.35 -3.77 11.40
C ARG A 97 -5.39 -4.49 12.35
N MET A 98 -4.52 -3.75 13.05
CA MET A 98 -3.57 -4.31 14.01
C MET A 98 -4.25 -4.78 15.30
N ASP A 99 -5.28 -4.06 15.75
CA ASP A 99 -6.03 -4.37 16.98
C ASP A 99 -7.15 -5.41 16.77
N PHE A 100 -7.29 -5.92 15.54
CA PHE A 100 -8.31 -6.92 15.24
C PHE A 100 -7.93 -8.27 15.86
N VAL A 101 -8.68 -8.68 16.88
CA VAL A 101 -8.65 -10.02 17.44
C VAL A 101 -9.91 -10.75 16.99
N PRO A 102 -9.82 -11.86 16.22
CA PRO A 102 -11.01 -12.60 15.82
C PRO A 102 -11.67 -13.27 17.03
N ASP A 103 -12.99 -13.26 17.08
CA ASP A 103 -13.77 -13.92 18.15
C ASP A 103 -13.57 -15.42 18.17
N GLN A 104 -13.34 -16.03 17.02
CA GLN A 104 -13.05 -17.44 16.86
C GLN A 104 -11.58 -17.64 16.48
N SER A 105 -10.92 -18.55 17.18
CA SER A 105 -9.57 -18.95 16.83
C SER A 105 -9.53 -19.64 15.46
N ALA A 106 -8.50 -19.36 14.67
CA ALA A 106 -8.26 -20.05 13.40
C ALA A 106 -7.83 -21.52 13.60
N ILE A 107 -7.46 -21.89 14.84
CA ILE A 107 -7.07 -23.25 15.19
C ILE A 107 -8.33 -24.03 15.57
N SER A 108 -8.62 -25.12 14.83
CA SER A 108 -9.69 -26.05 15.20
C SER A 108 -9.30 -26.81 16.45
N VAL A 109 -10.06 -26.62 17.53
CA VAL A 109 -9.83 -27.30 18.81
C VAL A 109 -10.49 -28.68 18.82
N ASP A 110 -11.52 -28.87 18.01
CA ASP A 110 -12.34 -30.08 18.00
C ASP A 110 -11.62 -31.29 17.37
N ASN A 111 -10.75 -31.04 16.38
CA ASN A 111 -9.97 -32.08 15.73
C ASN A 111 -8.54 -31.61 15.46
N ILE A 112 -7.61 -32.08 16.25
CA ILE A 112 -6.19 -31.75 16.17
C ILE A 112 -5.44 -32.94 15.59
N GLU A 113 -4.93 -32.78 14.36
CA GLU A 113 -4.10 -33.78 13.71
C GLU A 113 -2.64 -33.63 14.15
N VAL A 114 -2.07 -34.67 14.73
CA VAL A 114 -0.68 -34.71 15.22
C VAL A 114 0.15 -35.77 14.50
N ASP A 115 1.46 -35.56 14.47
CA ASP A 115 2.41 -36.51 13.89
C ASP A 115 2.61 -37.72 14.79
N LYS A 116 3.16 -38.81 14.22
CA LYS A 116 3.43 -40.07 14.93
C LYS A 116 4.33 -39.85 16.15
N ASP A 117 5.38 -39.05 16.01
CA ASP A 117 6.35 -38.78 17.09
C ASP A 117 5.66 -38.07 18.27
N THR A 118 4.75 -37.13 17.99
CA THR A 118 3.94 -36.47 19.01
C THR A 118 2.97 -37.45 19.70
N MET A 119 2.37 -38.41 18.96
CA MET A 119 1.54 -39.42 19.56
C MET A 119 2.34 -40.37 20.47
N ASP A 120 3.54 -40.75 20.08
CA ASP A 120 4.43 -41.59 20.89
C ASP A 120 4.91 -40.84 22.15
N MET A 121 5.17 -39.56 22.04
CA MET A 121 5.42 -38.69 23.18
C MET A 121 4.21 -38.66 24.15
N LEU A 122 3.00 -38.45 23.64
CA LEU A 122 1.77 -38.45 24.45
C LEU A 122 1.53 -39.79 25.15
N ARG A 123 1.85 -40.92 24.50
CA ARG A 123 1.81 -42.24 25.09
C ARG A 123 2.82 -42.38 26.26
N SER A 124 4.03 -41.89 26.07
CA SER A 124 5.08 -41.97 27.11
C SER A 124 4.71 -41.24 28.39
N ILE A 125 3.97 -40.11 28.27
CA ILE A 125 3.46 -39.35 29.42
C ILE A 125 2.07 -39.77 29.89
N GLN A 126 1.57 -40.92 29.40
CA GLN A 126 0.25 -41.52 29.73
C GLN A 126 -0.97 -40.65 29.34
N MET A 127 -0.82 -39.75 28.36
CA MET A 127 -1.88 -38.84 27.85
C MET A 127 -2.39 -39.27 26.46
N ALA A 128 -2.37 -40.56 26.12
CA ALA A 128 -2.77 -41.06 24.81
C ALA A 128 -4.27 -40.90 24.48
N GLY A 129 -5.11 -40.72 25.49
CA GLY A 129 -6.58 -40.68 25.36
C GLY A 129 -7.18 -39.27 25.33
N LEU A 130 -6.46 -38.26 24.85
CA LEU A 130 -7.01 -36.91 24.76
C LEU A 130 -8.13 -36.81 23.72
N PRO A 131 -9.32 -36.28 24.07
CA PRO A 131 -10.40 -36.11 23.11
C PRO A 131 -10.01 -35.09 22.03
N GLY A 132 -10.36 -35.35 20.77
CA GLY A 132 -10.08 -34.43 19.65
C GLY A 132 -8.67 -34.54 19.06
N VAL A 133 -7.81 -35.44 19.57
CA VAL A 133 -6.47 -35.67 18.99
C VAL A 133 -6.48 -36.88 18.09
N SER A 134 -6.11 -36.74 16.85
CA SER A 134 -6.03 -37.82 15.84
C SER A 134 -4.66 -37.87 15.17
N LEU A 135 -4.25 -39.05 14.75
CA LEU A 135 -3.00 -39.23 14.03
C LEU A 135 -3.15 -38.73 12.58
N LYS A 136 -2.26 -37.92 12.12
CA LYS A 136 -2.20 -37.50 10.73
C LYS A 136 -1.74 -38.66 9.84
N THR A 137 -2.68 -39.28 9.15
CA THR A 137 -2.43 -40.33 8.18
C THR A 137 -2.17 -39.72 6.81
N GLY A 138 -0.91 -39.49 6.47
CA GLY A 138 -0.51 -39.03 5.15
C GLY A 138 0.30 -37.76 5.15
N PHE A 139 1.62 -37.87 5.09
CA PHE A 139 2.53 -36.78 4.84
C PHE A 139 2.49 -36.45 3.34
N SER A 140 1.58 -35.58 2.91
CA SER A 140 1.69 -34.90 1.62
C SER A 140 2.78 -33.82 1.75
N ARG A 141 3.97 -34.10 1.22
CA ARG A 141 5.00 -33.05 1.07
C ARG A 141 4.40 -31.93 0.20
N PRO A 142 4.24 -30.69 0.70
CA PRO A 142 3.89 -29.57 -0.17
C PRO A 142 5.12 -29.26 -1.04
N GLY A 143 5.05 -29.57 -2.34
CA GLY A 143 6.05 -29.10 -3.28
C GLY A 143 6.80 -30.15 -4.10
N ALA A 144 6.08 -31.10 -4.68
CA ALA A 144 6.56 -31.83 -5.84
C ALA A 144 5.63 -31.53 -7.02
N LYS A 145 5.93 -30.42 -7.72
CA LYS A 145 5.54 -30.17 -9.10
C LYS A 145 6.73 -29.56 -9.81
#